data_7fe89b7f021f3cf3bac3a368f5a65731
#
_entry.id   7fe89b7f021f3cf3bac3a368f5a65731
#
_cell.length_a   1.000
_cell.length_b   1.000
_cell.length_c   1.000
_cell.angle_alpha   90.00
_cell.angle_beta   90.00
_cell.angle_gamma   90.00
#
_symmetry.space_group_name_H-M   'P 1'
#
loop_
_entity.id
_entity.type
_entity.pdbx_description
1 polymer ?
#
loop_
_entity_poly.entity_id
_entity_poly.type
_entity_poly.pdbx_seq_one_letter_code
_entity_poly.pdbx_strand_id
1 'polypeptide(L)'
;MKIIRTIIPALCALMLFSCAGNSQKENVFEYDEFGVVNKINPDEKCVWLVFTAHYSLDDNGYFENFDGVVPVLNTLKEKEVKGSFFPTGVCFEVEKYQEAVRRIIKEGHYLSSHSFNHLLLCEEGRTLVSADSVKADFALMEASLEKYGLEKEQYDWLIPPYETYNQETADIMRDLGYKLVNPTPGFKTGMDWTSPGAP
;
A
#
# COMPACT_ATOMS: atom_id res chain seq x y z
N MET A 1 9.27 -20.64 44.39
CA MET A 1 8.78 -21.07 43.07
C MET A 1 8.89 -19.89 42.14
N LYS A 2 9.99 -19.82 41.34
CA LYS A 2 10.26 -18.69 40.42
C LYS A 2 9.60 -19.01 39.08
N ILE A 3 8.64 -18.18 38.71
CA ILE A 3 8.02 -18.24 37.37
C ILE A 3 8.96 -17.55 36.40
N ILE A 4 9.61 -18.35 35.56
CA ILE A 4 10.40 -17.84 34.41
C ILE A 4 9.41 -17.45 33.31
N ARG A 5 9.20 -16.16 33.12
CA ARG A 5 8.50 -15.64 31.92
C ARG A 5 9.48 -15.71 30.77
N THR A 6 9.27 -16.68 29.90
CA THR A 6 9.95 -16.75 28.62
C THR A 6 9.38 -15.66 27.72
N ILE A 7 10.15 -14.61 27.47
CA ILE A 7 9.82 -13.61 26.45
C ILE A 7 10.20 -14.25 25.12
N ILE A 8 9.21 -14.56 24.31
CA ILE A 8 9.41 -14.95 22.92
C ILE A 8 9.54 -13.62 22.15
N PRO A 9 10.68 -13.34 21.51
CA PRO A 9 10.75 -12.18 20.62
C PRO A 9 9.85 -12.46 19.41
N ALA A 10 8.79 -11.65 19.26
CA ALA A 10 7.99 -11.63 18.05
C ALA A 10 8.89 -11.10 16.92
N LEU A 11 9.42 -12.02 16.12
CA LEU A 11 10.14 -11.74 14.90
C LEU A 11 9.09 -11.29 13.87
N CYS A 12 8.83 -9.97 13.77
CA CYS A 12 8.05 -9.38 12.69
C CYS A 12 8.83 -9.57 11.39
N ALA A 13 8.60 -10.71 10.72
CA ALA A 13 9.11 -10.95 9.39
C ALA A 13 8.28 -10.10 8.41
N LEU A 14 8.91 -9.10 7.77
CA LEU A 14 8.44 -8.51 6.53
C LEU A 14 8.24 -9.64 5.51
N MET A 15 7.01 -10.12 5.40
CA MET A 15 6.68 -11.10 4.37
C MET A 15 6.24 -10.37 3.10
N LEU A 16 7.21 -9.78 2.39
CA LEU A 16 7.06 -9.57 0.96
C LEU A 16 7.35 -10.93 0.29
N PHE A 17 6.35 -11.81 0.26
CA PHE A 17 6.50 -13.13 -0.35
C PHE A 17 6.24 -13.05 -1.85
N SER A 18 7.29 -13.24 -2.61
CA SER A 18 7.25 -14.07 -3.82
C SER A 18 8.66 -14.37 -4.29
N CYS A 19 9.08 -15.55 -4.07
CA CYS A 19 9.98 -16.41 -4.85
C CYS A 19 10.46 -17.52 -3.93
N ALA A 20 10.11 -18.76 -4.24
CA ALA A 20 10.54 -19.93 -3.49
C ALA A 20 12.06 -20.13 -3.61
N GLY A 21 12.79 -19.81 -2.56
CA GLY A 21 14.21 -20.06 -2.45
C GLY A 21 14.68 -19.79 -1.02
N ASN A 22 15.14 -20.82 -0.35
CA ASN A 22 15.43 -20.89 1.06
C ASN A 22 16.78 -20.20 1.39
N SER A 23 16.79 -18.89 1.48
CA SER A 23 17.72 -18.03 2.26
C SER A 23 17.08 -16.65 2.35
N GLN A 24 17.09 -16.04 3.54
CA GLN A 24 16.66 -14.64 3.71
C GLN A 24 17.70 -13.73 3.05
N LYS A 25 17.60 -13.56 1.73
CA LYS A 25 18.36 -12.57 0.99
C LYS A 25 17.72 -11.23 1.27
N GLU A 26 18.47 -10.25 1.74
CA GLU A 26 17.98 -8.89 1.88
C GLU A 26 17.54 -8.35 0.52
N ASN A 27 16.39 -7.66 0.48
CA ASN A 27 15.93 -7.02 -0.73
C ASN A 27 16.89 -5.89 -1.11
N VAL A 28 17.20 -5.81 -2.40
CA VAL A 28 17.95 -4.70 -3.00
C VAL A 28 16.93 -3.74 -3.62
N PHE A 29 17.07 -2.45 -3.37
CA PHE A 29 16.16 -1.44 -3.85
C PHE A 29 16.87 -0.48 -4.82
N GLU A 30 16.21 -0.15 -5.94
CA GLU A 30 16.54 1.01 -6.75
C GLU A 30 15.59 2.16 -6.38
N TYR A 31 16.15 3.36 -6.29
CA TYR A 31 15.45 4.57 -5.91
C TYR A 31 15.43 5.57 -7.06
N ASP A 32 14.40 6.37 -7.11
CA ASP A 32 14.39 7.56 -7.96
C ASP A 32 15.16 8.74 -7.34
N GLU A 33 15.12 9.89 -7.99
CA GLU A 33 15.79 11.11 -7.55
C GLU A 33 15.26 11.69 -6.23
N PHE A 34 14.06 11.29 -5.79
CA PHE A 34 13.43 11.70 -4.54
C PHE A 34 13.59 10.66 -3.42
N GLY A 35 14.33 9.57 -3.67
CA GLY A 35 14.53 8.49 -2.71
C GLY A 35 13.31 7.59 -2.53
N VAL A 36 12.43 7.49 -3.52
CA VAL A 36 11.30 6.58 -3.56
C VAL A 36 11.71 5.30 -4.29
N VAL A 37 11.40 4.15 -3.71
CA VAL A 37 11.70 2.85 -4.33
C VAL A 37 10.86 2.67 -5.59
N ASN A 38 11.49 2.37 -6.70
CA ASN A 38 10.84 2.11 -7.98
C ASN A 38 11.14 0.70 -8.54
N LYS A 39 12.10 -0.01 -7.95
CA LYS A 39 12.34 -1.43 -8.22
C LYS A 39 12.81 -2.16 -6.96
N ILE A 40 12.37 -3.37 -6.82
CA ILE A 40 12.79 -4.29 -5.76
C ILE A 40 13.46 -5.48 -6.44
N ASN A 41 14.70 -5.80 -6.01
CA ASN A 41 15.52 -6.86 -6.57
C ASN A 41 15.68 -6.77 -8.10
N PRO A 42 16.27 -5.68 -8.62
CA PRO A 42 16.31 -5.38 -10.07
C PRO A 42 17.00 -6.46 -10.91
N ASP A 43 17.91 -7.23 -10.31
CA ASP A 43 18.63 -8.33 -10.98
C ASP A 43 17.85 -9.67 -10.98
N GLU A 44 16.68 -9.71 -10.34
CA GLU A 44 15.86 -10.90 -10.26
C GLU A 44 14.69 -10.85 -11.24
N LYS A 45 14.33 -12.00 -11.82
CA LYS A 45 13.13 -12.13 -12.65
C LYS A 45 11.89 -12.33 -11.76
N CYS A 46 11.52 -11.29 -11.03
CA CYS A 46 10.35 -11.28 -10.15
C CYS A 46 9.43 -10.11 -10.46
N VAL A 47 8.16 -10.25 -10.13
CA VAL A 47 7.13 -9.21 -10.23
C VAL A 47 6.47 -9.06 -8.88
N TRP A 48 6.38 -7.84 -8.40
CA TRP A 48 5.66 -7.48 -7.19
C TRP A 48 4.26 -6.99 -7.57
N LEU A 49 3.23 -7.72 -7.12
CA LEU A 49 1.85 -7.36 -7.42
C LEU A 49 1.37 -6.32 -6.41
N VAL A 50 1.00 -5.17 -6.94
CA VAL A 50 0.55 -4.03 -6.16
C VAL A 50 -0.83 -3.60 -6.64
N PHE A 51 -1.74 -3.36 -5.71
CA PHE A 51 -3.11 -2.95 -5.96
C PHE A 51 -3.38 -1.66 -5.17
N THR A 52 -3.56 -0.56 -5.88
CA THR A 52 -4.07 0.69 -5.30
C THR A 52 -5.58 0.74 -5.50
N ALA A 53 -6.28 1.41 -4.60
CA ALA A 53 -7.70 1.69 -4.75
C ALA A 53 -8.06 2.97 -4.00
N HIS A 54 -8.92 3.78 -4.60
CA HIS A 54 -9.52 4.90 -3.91
C HIS A 54 -11.05 4.78 -3.95
N TYR A 55 -11.73 5.45 -3.06
CA TYR A 55 -13.18 5.56 -3.05
C TYR A 55 -13.55 7.04 -3.03
N SER A 56 -14.39 7.46 -3.94
CA SER A 56 -14.98 8.79 -3.97
C SER A 56 -16.48 8.69 -3.73
N LEU A 57 -16.99 9.46 -2.79
CA LEU A 57 -18.44 9.56 -2.55
C LEU A 57 -19.17 10.23 -3.71
N ASP A 58 -18.44 11.00 -4.53
CA ASP A 58 -18.96 11.70 -5.72
C ASP A 58 -18.84 10.86 -6.99
N ASP A 59 -18.40 9.60 -6.86
CA ASP A 59 -18.24 8.68 -7.98
C ASP A 59 -19.62 8.34 -8.56
N ASN A 60 -19.82 8.68 -9.82
CA ASN A 60 -21.05 8.39 -10.57
C ASN A 60 -21.25 6.89 -10.86
N GLY A 61 -20.58 6.02 -10.14
CA GLY A 61 -20.78 4.58 -10.18
C GLY A 61 -20.19 3.86 -11.39
N TYR A 62 -19.37 4.50 -12.20
CA TYR A 62 -18.70 3.84 -13.32
C TYR A 62 -17.49 3.02 -12.87
N PHE A 63 -16.86 3.40 -11.75
CA PHE A 63 -15.77 2.69 -11.09
C PHE A 63 -16.07 2.58 -9.61
N GLU A 64 -16.61 1.46 -9.19
CA GLU A 64 -16.69 1.15 -7.77
C GLU A 64 -15.34 0.67 -7.30
N ASN A 65 -14.54 1.59 -6.87
CA ASN A 65 -13.09 1.61 -6.71
C ASN A 65 -12.45 0.46 -5.92
N PHE A 66 -13.20 -0.23 -5.08
CA PHE A 66 -12.71 -1.38 -4.31
C PHE A 66 -13.53 -2.66 -4.54
N ASP A 67 -14.54 -2.63 -5.41
CA ASP A 67 -15.42 -3.78 -5.66
C ASP A 67 -14.70 -4.92 -6.40
N GLY A 68 -13.66 -4.61 -7.17
CA GLY A 68 -12.78 -5.60 -7.80
C GLY A 68 -11.90 -6.41 -6.84
N VAL A 69 -11.79 -6.01 -5.58
CA VAL A 69 -10.87 -6.65 -4.61
C VAL A 69 -11.21 -8.12 -4.34
N VAL A 70 -12.49 -8.47 -4.24
CA VAL A 70 -12.91 -9.86 -3.95
C VAL A 70 -12.53 -10.83 -5.07
N PRO A 71 -12.81 -10.55 -6.36
CA PRO A 71 -12.29 -11.34 -7.47
C PRO A 71 -10.76 -11.46 -7.49
N VAL A 72 -10.03 -10.36 -7.21
CA VAL A 72 -8.57 -10.36 -7.12
C VAL A 72 -8.11 -11.32 -6.01
N LEU A 73 -8.64 -11.21 -4.80
CA LEU A 73 -8.31 -12.09 -3.68
C LEU A 73 -8.58 -13.57 -4.01
N ASN A 74 -9.69 -13.87 -4.68
CA ASN A 74 -10.00 -15.23 -5.10
C ASN A 74 -8.96 -15.77 -6.07
N THR A 75 -8.53 -14.96 -7.05
CA THR A 75 -7.50 -15.32 -8.02
C THR A 75 -6.13 -15.51 -7.34
N LEU A 76 -5.73 -14.59 -6.46
CA LEU A 76 -4.47 -14.71 -5.72
C LEU A 76 -4.44 -15.98 -4.86
N LYS A 77 -5.56 -16.30 -4.23
CA LYS A 77 -5.71 -17.53 -3.45
C LYS A 77 -5.61 -18.80 -4.33
N GLU A 78 -6.31 -18.82 -5.47
CA GLU A 78 -6.24 -19.94 -6.43
C GLU A 78 -4.83 -20.15 -6.95
N LYS A 79 -4.09 -19.06 -7.19
CA LYS A 79 -2.71 -19.11 -7.72
C LYS A 79 -1.65 -19.23 -6.62
N GLU A 80 -2.04 -19.27 -5.35
CA GLU A 80 -1.13 -19.30 -4.19
C GLU A 80 -0.11 -18.15 -4.19
N VAL A 81 -0.53 -16.97 -4.68
CA VAL A 81 0.29 -15.76 -4.78
C VAL A 81 -0.16 -14.74 -3.76
N LYS A 82 0.80 -13.96 -3.23
CA LYS A 82 0.52 -12.82 -2.36
C LYS A 82 0.63 -11.53 -3.14
N GLY A 83 -0.16 -10.54 -2.73
CA GLY A 83 -0.13 -9.19 -3.27
C GLY A 83 -0.04 -8.15 -2.15
N SER A 84 0.23 -6.92 -2.53
CA SER A 84 0.29 -5.76 -1.65
C SER A 84 -0.85 -4.81 -2.01
N PHE A 85 -1.68 -4.48 -1.03
CA PHE A 85 -2.87 -3.66 -1.21
C PHE A 85 -2.68 -2.30 -0.53
N PHE A 86 -2.94 -1.25 -1.27
CA PHE A 86 -2.83 0.14 -0.83
C PHE A 86 -4.14 0.89 -1.11
N PRO A 87 -5.23 0.56 -0.41
CA PRO A 87 -6.47 1.32 -0.53
C PRO A 87 -6.36 2.65 0.21
N THR A 88 -7.18 3.62 -0.19
CA THR A 88 -7.39 4.84 0.60
C THR A 88 -8.17 4.54 1.87
N GLY A 89 -7.97 5.36 2.90
CA GLY A 89 -8.60 5.16 4.22
C GLY A 89 -10.13 5.16 4.17
N VAL A 90 -10.73 5.91 3.26
CA VAL A 90 -12.19 5.92 3.06
C VAL A 90 -12.73 4.52 2.76
N CYS A 91 -11.96 3.66 2.07
CA CYS A 91 -12.37 2.28 1.80
C CYS A 91 -12.61 1.46 3.08
N PHE A 92 -11.93 1.77 4.19
CA PHE A 92 -12.11 1.08 5.47
C PHE A 92 -13.41 1.47 6.19
N GLU A 93 -13.93 2.66 5.92
CA GLU A 93 -15.17 3.16 6.53
C GLU A 93 -16.42 2.67 5.79
N VAL A 94 -16.28 2.14 4.58
CA VAL A 94 -17.39 1.61 3.78
C VAL A 94 -17.71 0.18 4.20
N GLU A 95 -18.91 -0.05 4.72
CA GLU A 95 -19.31 -1.32 5.33
C GLU A 95 -19.12 -2.53 4.39
N LYS A 96 -19.49 -2.38 3.11
CA LYS A 96 -19.37 -3.46 2.11
C LYS A 96 -17.92 -3.94 1.88
N TYR A 97 -16.93 -3.11 2.19
CA TYR A 97 -15.51 -3.45 2.00
C TYR A 97 -14.83 -4.05 3.22
N GLN A 98 -15.42 -3.93 4.39
CA GLN A 98 -14.78 -4.37 5.64
C GLN A 98 -14.39 -5.85 5.64
N GLU A 99 -15.23 -6.71 5.05
CA GLU A 99 -14.90 -8.13 4.94
C GLU A 99 -13.73 -8.37 3.99
N ALA A 100 -13.65 -7.64 2.90
CA ALA A 100 -12.51 -7.71 1.97
C ALA A 100 -11.21 -7.26 2.64
N VAL A 101 -11.23 -6.20 3.44
CA VAL A 101 -10.08 -5.73 4.23
C VAL A 101 -9.63 -6.81 5.22
N ARG A 102 -10.57 -7.43 5.95
CA ARG A 102 -10.23 -8.54 6.84
C ARG A 102 -9.63 -9.74 6.09
N ARG A 103 -10.12 -10.03 4.89
CA ARG A 103 -9.57 -11.10 4.05
C ARG A 103 -8.14 -10.80 3.61
N ILE A 104 -7.82 -9.57 3.21
CA ILE A 104 -6.46 -9.17 2.84
C ILE A 104 -5.49 -9.55 3.97
N ILE A 105 -5.82 -9.17 5.21
CA ILE A 105 -5.00 -9.45 6.38
C ILE A 105 -4.95 -10.97 6.67
N LYS A 106 -6.12 -11.61 6.76
CA LYS A 106 -6.25 -13.03 7.13
C LYS A 106 -5.58 -13.97 6.11
N GLU A 107 -5.62 -13.62 4.83
CA GLU A 107 -5.02 -14.41 3.76
C GLU A 107 -3.51 -14.11 3.61
N GLY A 108 -2.95 -13.24 4.45
CA GLY A 108 -1.51 -12.94 4.52
C GLY A 108 -1.00 -12.10 3.36
N HIS A 109 -1.83 -11.24 2.80
CA HIS A 109 -1.43 -10.17 1.90
C HIS A 109 -0.91 -8.98 2.71
N TYR A 110 -0.10 -8.14 2.07
CA TYR A 110 0.31 -6.88 2.67
C TYR A 110 -0.81 -5.85 2.52
N LEU A 111 -1.07 -5.08 3.57
CA LEU A 111 -2.06 -4.01 3.58
C LEU A 111 -1.43 -2.74 4.14
N SER A 112 -1.51 -1.65 3.43
CA SER A 112 -1.00 -0.36 3.87
C SER A 112 -1.75 0.82 3.24
N SER A 113 -1.11 1.96 3.19
CA SER A 113 -1.70 3.28 2.94
C SER A 113 -1.57 3.74 1.50
N HIS A 114 -2.64 4.39 1.01
CA HIS A 114 -2.65 5.27 -0.15
C HIS A 114 -3.24 6.64 0.23
N SER A 115 -2.91 7.15 1.44
CA SER A 115 -3.55 8.23 2.21
C SER A 115 -5.01 7.92 2.60
N PHE A 116 -5.63 8.77 3.42
CA PHE A 116 -7.03 8.58 3.80
C PHE A 116 -7.98 9.06 2.71
N ASN A 117 -7.81 10.32 2.25
CA ASN A 117 -8.71 11.00 1.32
C ASN A 117 -8.19 11.05 -0.12
N HIS A 118 -7.15 10.31 -0.46
CA HIS A 118 -6.51 10.37 -1.78
C HIS A 118 -6.08 11.79 -2.16
N LEU A 119 -5.32 12.46 -1.28
CA LEU A 119 -4.91 13.85 -1.48
C LEU A 119 -3.96 13.99 -2.67
N LEU A 120 -4.24 14.93 -3.58
CA LEU A 120 -3.27 15.34 -4.58
C LEU A 120 -2.19 16.18 -3.91
N LEU A 121 -1.05 15.55 -3.60
CA LEU A 121 0.03 16.16 -2.81
C LEU A 121 0.82 17.20 -3.60
N CYS A 122 1.07 16.92 -4.88
CA CYS A 122 1.78 17.84 -5.76
C CYS A 122 1.33 17.66 -7.21
N GLU A 123 1.56 18.69 -8.02
CA GLU A 123 1.31 18.71 -9.45
C GLU A 123 2.39 19.55 -10.12
N GLU A 124 2.96 19.06 -11.23
CA GLU A 124 4.04 19.70 -11.96
C GLU A 124 5.22 20.14 -11.07
N GLY A 125 5.57 19.31 -10.09
CA GLY A 125 6.64 19.58 -9.12
C GLY A 125 6.30 20.56 -8.00
N ARG A 126 5.10 21.16 -8.01
CA ARG A 126 4.65 22.12 -6.99
C ARG A 126 3.81 21.42 -5.93
N THR A 127 4.16 21.62 -4.66
CA THR A 127 3.36 21.15 -3.51
C THR A 127 2.02 21.90 -3.46
N LEU A 128 0.92 21.13 -3.31
CA LEU A 128 -0.45 21.67 -3.30
C LEU A 128 -1.08 21.69 -1.90
N VAL A 129 -0.51 20.95 -0.97
CA VAL A 129 -1.08 20.75 0.37
C VAL A 129 -0.05 21.13 1.46
N SER A 130 -0.53 21.62 2.59
CA SER A 130 0.37 21.89 3.72
C SER A 130 0.82 20.60 4.41
N ALA A 131 1.99 20.63 5.05
CA ALA A 131 2.47 19.52 5.86
C ALA A 131 1.47 19.09 6.94
N ASP A 132 0.76 20.06 7.55
CA ASP A 132 -0.24 19.77 8.58
C ASP A 132 -1.47 19.04 8.00
N SER A 133 -1.89 19.39 6.77
CA SER A 133 -2.98 18.70 6.08
C SER A 133 -2.59 17.26 5.76
N VAL A 134 -1.34 17.03 5.30
CA VAL A 134 -0.82 15.67 5.05
C VAL A 134 -0.79 14.87 6.35
N LYS A 135 -0.24 15.43 7.42
CA LYS A 135 -0.19 14.75 8.74
C LYS A 135 -1.57 14.38 9.26
N ALA A 136 -2.54 15.29 9.14
CA ALA A 136 -3.92 15.03 9.56
C ALA A 136 -4.58 13.91 8.76
N ASP A 137 -4.39 13.88 7.45
CA ASP A 137 -4.93 12.83 6.58
C ASP A 137 -4.30 11.45 6.90
N PHE A 138 -2.99 11.40 7.07
CA PHE A 138 -2.31 10.16 7.40
C PHE A 138 -2.64 9.67 8.82
N ALA A 139 -2.89 10.55 9.77
CA ALA A 139 -3.36 10.15 11.11
C ALA A 139 -4.73 9.46 11.06
N LEU A 140 -5.64 9.91 10.17
CA LEU A 140 -6.92 9.21 9.95
C LEU A 140 -6.69 7.83 9.33
N MET A 141 -5.76 7.71 8.39
CA MET A 141 -5.41 6.44 7.77
C MET A 141 -4.82 5.46 8.78
N GLU A 142 -3.90 5.89 9.62
CA GLU A 142 -3.29 5.09 10.68
C GLU A 142 -4.35 4.59 11.65
N ALA A 143 -5.23 5.48 12.11
CA ALA A 143 -6.35 5.10 12.98
C ALA A 143 -7.28 4.06 12.34
N SER A 144 -7.44 4.08 11.01
CA SER A 144 -8.22 3.08 10.29
C SER A 144 -7.52 1.72 10.25
N LEU A 145 -6.20 1.67 10.00
CA LEU A 145 -5.41 0.44 10.01
C LEU A 145 -5.34 -0.18 11.41
N GLU A 146 -5.18 0.64 12.45
CA GLU A 146 -5.16 0.20 13.85
C GLU A 146 -6.49 -0.44 14.29
N LYS A 147 -7.65 0.02 13.79
CA LYS A 147 -8.94 -0.64 14.02
C LYS A 147 -8.98 -2.10 13.55
N TYR A 148 -8.14 -2.45 12.56
CA TYR A 148 -7.98 -3.82 12.07
C TYR A 148 -6.86 -4.59 12.79
N GLY A 149 -6.25 -4.00 13.82
CA GLY A 149 -5.24 -4.64 14.66
C GLY A 149 -3.83 -4.63 14.06
N LEU A 150 -3.57 -3.74 13.11
CA LEU A 150 -2.25 -3.54 12.52
C LEU A 150 -1.45 -2.51 13.34
N GLU A 151 -0.17 -2.80 13.54
CA GLU A 151 0.80 -1.90 14.14
C GLU A 151 1.63 -1.21 13.03
N LYS A 152 2.24 -0.06 13.32
CA LYS A 152 2.93 0.79 12.32
C LYS A 152 3.96 0.02 11.49
N GLU A 153 4.71 -0.88 12.11
CA GLU A 153 5.73 -1.69 11.45
C GLU A 153 5.16 -2.68 10.43
N GLN A 154 3.87 -2.96 10.49
CA GLN A 154 3.16 -3.87 9.58
C GLN A 154 2.61 -3.17 8.34
N TYR A 155 2.57 -1.82 8.34
CA TYR A 155 2.08 -0.99 7.24
C TYR A 155 2.97 0.21 6.93
N ASP A 156 4.27 0.08 7.13
CA ASP A 156 5.26 1.15 6.99
C ASP A 156 5.63 1.49 5.52
N TRP A 157 5.17 0.72 4.55
CA TRP A 157 5.29 1.06 3.13
C TRP A 157 4.08 1.87 2.66
N LEU A 158 4.33 2.83 1.76
CA LEU A 158 3.33 3.74 1.22
C LEU A 158 3.50 3.90 -0.28
N ILE A 159 2.39 3.85 -1.01
CA ILE A 159 2.31 4.39 -2.36
C ILE A 159 1.70 5.78 -2.27
N PRO A 160 2.40 6.85 -2.71
CA PRO A 160 1.83 8.20 -2.73
C PRO A 160 0.55 8.26 -3.58
N PRO A 161 -0.48 8.99 -3.12
CA PRO A 161 -1.70 9.19 -3.91
C PRO A 161 -1.37 9.77 -5.30
N TYR A 162 -2.13 9.33 -6.31
CA TYR A 162 -1.89 9.65 -7.73
C TYR A 162 -0.51 9.22 -8.25
N GLU A 163 0.27 8.45 -7.46
CA GLU A 163 1.66 8.09 -7.74
C GLU A 163 2.54 9.32 -8.04
N THR A 164 2.16 10.49 -7.50
CA THR A 164 2.85 11.77 -7.67
C THR A 164 3.43 12.29 -6.36
N TYR A 165 4.63 12.81 -6.42
CA TYR A 165 5.35 13.40 -5.29
C TYR A 165 6.47 14.30 -5.81
N ASN A 166 6.95 15.16 -4.94
CA ASN A 166 8.19 15.91 -5.09
C ASN A 166 9.04 15.72 -3.84
N GLN A 167 10.20 16.36 -3.76
CA GLN A 167 11.10 16.22 -2.61
C GLN A 167 10.40 16.56 -1.29
N GLU A 168 9.68 17.68 -1.25
CA GLU A 168 9.01 18.17 -0.05
C GLU A 168 7.95 17.18 0.46
N THR A 169 7.08 16.71 -0.43
CA THR A 169 6.01 15.77 -0.05
C THR A 169 6.56 14.38 0.30
N ALA A 170 7.62 13.94 -0.37
CA ALA A 170 8.31 12.70 -0.04
C ALA A 170 8.98 12.79 1.35
N ASP A 171 9.58 13.92 1.70
CA ASP A 171 10.18 14.14 3.01
C ASP A 171 9.11 14.15 4.11
N ILE A 172 7.98 14.82 3.92
CA ILE A 172 6.86 14.81 4.87
C ILE A 172 6.40 13.37 5.15
N MET A 173 6.21 12.55 4.12
CA MET A 173 5.77 11.16 4.29
C MET A 173 6.82 10.30 5.01
N ARG A 174 8.12 10.52 4.74
CA ARG A 174 9.21 9.85 5.46
C ARG A 174 9.27 10.27 6.92
N ASP A 175 9.07 11.55 7.22
CA ASP A 175 9.02 12.06 8.59
C ASP A 175 7.86 11.45 9.41
N LEU A 176 6.81 10.98 8.74
CA LEU A 176 5.71 10.19 9.32
C LEU A 176 6.06 8.70 9.48
N GLY A 177 7.29 8.30 9.16
CA GLY A 177 7.78 6.93 9.32
C GLY A 177 7.46 5.99 8.16
N TYR A 178 7.05 6.51 7.00
CA TYR A 178 6.77 5.68 5.83
C TYR A 178 8.01 5.46 4.96
N LYS A 179 8.13 4.26 4.43
CA LYS A 179 8.98 3.90 3.30
C LYS A 179 8.17 4.07 2.02
N LEU A 180 8.69 4.80 1.06
CA LEU A 180 7.95 5.13 -0.15
C LEU A 180 8.28 4.17 -1.28
N VAL A 181 7.26 3.70 -1.96
CA VAL A 181 7.37 2.87 -3.16
C VAL A 181 6.45 3.38 -4.24
N ASN A 182 6.86 3.28 -5.49
CA ASN A 182 6.04 3.64 -6.64
C ASN A 182 6.17 2.57 -7.73
N PRO A 183 5.15 2.37 -8.58
CA PRO A 183 5.25 1.46 -9.70
C PRO A 183 6.48 1.71 -10.55
N THR A 184 7.13 0.63 -10.99
CA THR A 184 8.30 0.73 -11.88
C THR A 184 7.94 1.48 -13.15
N PRO A 185 8.70 2.53 -13.53
CA PRO A 185 8.43 3.29 -14.75
C PRO A 185 8.36 2.38 -16.00
N GLY A 186 7.35 2.59 -16.83
CA GLY A 186 7.13 1.79 -18.05
C GLY A 186 6.43 0.43 -17.83
N PHE A 187 6.16 0.06 -16.58
CA PHE A 187 5.49 -1.21 -16.23
C PHE A 187 4.16 -1.01 -15.50
N LYS A 188 3.51 0.14 -15.68
CA LYS A 188 2.13 0.32 -15.22
C LYS A 188 1.23 -0.59 -16.07
N THR A 189 0.69 -1.63 -15.45
CA THR A 189 -0.22 -2.58 -16.10
C THR A 189 -1.70 -2.24 -15.86
N GLY A 190 -1.97 -1.42 -14.85
CA GLY A 190 -3.32 -1.02 -14.48
C GLY A 190 -3.78 0.17 -15.30
N MET A 191 -4.60 -0.11 -16.31
CA MET A 191 -5.44 0.85 -17.00
C MET A 191 -6.91 0.61 -16.64
N ASP A 192 -7.14 -0.05 -15.53
CA ASP A 192 -8.47 -0.44 -15.01
C ASP A 192 -9.30 0.76 -14.55
N TRP A 193 -8.65 1.91 -14.32
CA TRP A 193 -9.32 3.19 -14.09
C TRP A 193 -9.86 3.84 -15.38
N THR A 194 -9.56 3.30 -16.56
CA THR A 194 -10.06 3.83 -17.82
C THR A 194 -11.44 3.26 -18.15
N SER A 195 -12.29 4.07 -18.80
CA SER A 195 -13.60 3.61 -19.28
C SER A 195 -13.45 2.45 -20.26
N PRO A 196 -14.40 1.48 -20.26
CA PRO A 196 -14.43 0.45 -21.29
C PRO A 196 -14.41 1.07 -22.69
N GLY A 197 -13.40 0.70 -23.50
CA GLY A 197 -13.21 1.27 -24.85
C GLY A 197 -12.27 2.48 -24.92
N ALA A 198 -11.66 2.90 -23.82
CA ALA A 198 -10.51 3.80 -23.88
C ALA A 198 -9.32 3.09 -24.55
N PRO A 199 -8.53 3.78 -25.39
CA PRO A 199 -7.42 3.19 -26.11
C PRO A 199 -6.29 2.74 -25.22
#